data_501411b7b7f8cbe1245f48f62e6f3e22
#
_entry.id   501411b7b7f8cbe1245f48f62e6f3e22
#
_cell.length_a   1.000
_cell.length_b   1.000
_cell.length_c   1.000
_cell.angle_alpha   90.00
_cell.angle_beta   90.00
_cell.angle_gamma   90.00
#
_symmetry.space_group_name_H-M   'P 1'
#
loop_
_entity.id
_entity.type
_entity.pdbx_description
1 polymer ?
#
loop_
_entity_poly.entity_id
_entity_poly.type
_entity_poly.pdbx_seq_one_letter_code
_entity_poly.pdbx_strand_id
1 'polypeptide(L)'
;MGEIILVASGKGGTGKSVFAVNMGAVLADKGYRVVLIDMDMGQGNLDLYLGLHNKVVYNVYDAAMGMCRMRQALIKDSRYDCLYLMAAPPHTNDGNVTPERLMAMYEDLKEKFDYIIIDAPAGVESNTMLAATQADRAVIVATPDYASVRGADDGCRGRSVIWRDRNADTL
;
A
#
# COMPACT_ATOMS: atom_id res chain seq x y z
N MET A 1 -18.36 -3.86 3.19
CA MET A 1 -17.13 -3.76 3.98
C MET A 1 -15.97 -3.71 2.99
N GLY A 2 -15.05 -2.75 3.13
CA GLY A 2 -13.98 -2.53 2.17
C GLY A 2 -13.00 -3.71 2.09
N GLU A 3 -12.35 -3.86 0.94
CA GLU A 3 -11.36 -4.91 0.68
C GLU A 3 -9.93 -4.35 0.82
N ILE A 4 -9.08 -5.04 1.59
CA ILE A 4 -7.66 -4.70 1.73
C ILE A 4 -6.85 -5.49 0.71
N ILE A 5 -6.11 -4.77 -0.14
CA ILE A 5 -5.21 -5.33 -1.14
C ILE A 5 -3.78 -4.92 -0.81
N LEU A 6 -2.94 -5.89 -0.47
CA LEU A 6 -1.51 -5.67 -0.29
C LEU A 6 -0.80 -5.72 -1.62
N VAL A 7 0.00 -4.71 -1.94
CA VAL A 7 0.93 -4.71 -3.08
C VAL A 7 2.34 -4.85 -2.53
N ALA A 8 3.01 -5.94 -2.87
CA ALA A 8 4.33 -6.29 -2.36
C ALA A 8 5.29 -6.69 -3.49
N SER A 9 6.57 -6.73 -3.20
CA SER A 9 7.61 -7.22 -4.11
C SER A 9 8.78 -7.79 -3.33
N GLY A 10 9.41 -8.82 -3.87
CA GLY A 10 10.62 -9.42 -3.28
C GLY A 10 11.89 -8.58 -3.48
N LYS A 11 11.83 -7.52 -4.31
CA LYS A 11 12.98 -6.68 -4.69
C LYS A 11 12.53 -5.23 -4.92
N GLY A 12 13.40 -4.27 -4.61
CA GLY A 12 13.20 -2.86 -4.96
C GLY A 12 13.22 -2.63 -6.48
N GLY A 13 12.52 -1.59 -6.95
CA GLY A 13 12.54 -1.18 -8.35
C GLY A 13 11.69 -2.02 -9.31
N THR A 14 10.85 -2.93 -8.84
CA THR A 14 9.96 -3.77 -9.67
C THR A 14 8.74 -3.03 -10.22
N GLY A 15 8.52 -1.77 -9.83
CA GLY A 15 7.34 -1.00 -10.22
C GLY A 15 6.12 -1.17 -9.29
N LYS A 16 6.30 -1.72 -8.10
CA LYS A 16 5.27 -1.96 -7.08
C LYS A 16 4.40 -0.70 -6.81
N SER A 17 5.03 0.41 -6.44
CA SER A 17 4.34 1.67 -6.12
C SER A 17 3.61 2.26 -7.35
N VAL A 18 4.23 2.15 -8.54
CA VAL A 18 3.59 2.56 -9.80
C VAL A 18 2.35 1.72 -10.06
N PHE A 19 2.43 0.39 -9.82
CA PHE A 19 1.27 -0.50 -9.94
C PHE A 19 0.17 -0.10 -8.94
N ALA A 20 0.50 0.12 -7.67
CA ALA A 20 -0.45 0.51 -6.63
C ALA A 20 -1.20 1.80 -6.99
N VAL A 21 -0.47 2.84 -7.43
CA VAL A 21 -1.06 4.13 -7.85
C VAL A 21 -2.01 3.96 -9.03
N ASN A 22 -1.58 3.24 -10.08
CA ASN A 22 -2.42 3.04 -11.28
C ASN A 22 -3.66 2.20 -10.96
N MET A 23 -3.53 1.15 -10.15
CA MET A 23 -4.67 0.36 -9.71
C MET A 23 -5.67 1.22 -8.92
N GLY A 24 -5.19 2.04 -8.00
CA GLY A 24 -6.02 2.97 -7.23
C GLY A 24 -6.74 3.98 -8.11
N ALA A 25 -6.03 4.56 -9.10
CA ALA A 25 -6.60 5.51 -10.05
C ALA A 25 -7.70 4.87 -10.91
N VAL A 26 -7.47 3.66 -11.43
CA VAL A 26 -8.48 2.93 -12.26
C VAL A 26 -9.72 2.58 -11.44
N LEU A 27 -9.55 2.16 -10.19
CA LEU A 27 -10.70 1.86 -9.32
C LEU A 27 -11.48 3.13 -8.96
N ALA A 28 -10.78 4.23 -8.67
CA ALA A 28 -11.42 5.52 -8.39
C ALA A 28 -12.15 6.09 -9.60
N ASP A 29 -11.60 5.94 -10.80
CA ASP A 29 -12.26 6.32 -12.08
C ASP A 29 -13.56 5.54 -12.32
N LYS A 30 -13.64 4.32 -11.81
CA LYS A 30 -14.88 3.52 -11.82
C LYS A 30 -15.87 3.90 -10.71
N GLY A 31 -15.57 4.91 -9.90
CA GLY A 31 -16.43 5.41 -8.83
C GLY A 31 -16.27 4.71 -7.47
N TYR A 32 -15.32 3.79 -7.32
CA TYR A 32 -15.03 3.20 -6.01
C TYR A 32 -14.26 4.17 -5.13
N ARG A 33 -14.58 4.19 -3.84
CA ARG A 33 -13.82 4.94 -2.83
C ARG A 33 -12.55 4.18 -2.50
N VAL A 34 -11.40 4.75 -2.84
CA VAL A 34 -10.09 4.10 -2.72
C VAL A 34 -9.18 4.91 -1.82
N VAL A 35 -8.48 4.23 -0.91
CA VAL A 35 -7.35 4.79 -0.18
C VAL A 35 -6.08 4.02 -0.49
N LEU A 36 -5.04 4.74 -0.89
CA LEU A 36 -3.67 4.25 -1.00
C LEU A 36 -2.96 4.49 0.33
N ILE A 37 -2.30 3.49 0.88
CA ILE A 37 -1.51 3.58 2.11
C ILE A 37 -0.06 3.27 1.77
N ASP A 38 0.82 4.25 1.97
CA ASP A 38 2.25 4.08 1.80
C ASP A 38 2.88 3.60 3.11
N MET A 39 3.41 2.37 3.10
CA MET A 39 4.07 1.75 4.26
C MET A 39 5.59 1.69 4.10
N ASP A 40 6.16 2.30 3.05
CA ASP A 40 7.61 2.33 2.80
C ASP A 40 8.24 3.50 3.57
N MET A 41 8.58 3.24 4.83
CA MET A 41 9.13 4.24 5.75
C MET A 41 10.47 4.78 5.27
N GLY A 42 10.59 6.10 5.19
CA GLY A 42 11.81 6.80 4.77
C GLY A 42 12.10 6.75 3.27
N GLN A 43 11.40 5.91 2.50
CA GLN A 43 11.50 5.81 1.04
C GLN A 43 10.12 5.84 0.37
N GLY A 44 9.07 6.22 1.10
CA GLY A 44 7.72 6.38 0.56
C GLY A 44 7.71 7.38 -0.58
N ASN A 45 7.02 7.04 -1.66
CA ASN A 45 7.00 7.85 -2.88
C ASN A 45 5.58 8.01 -3.46
N LEU A 46 4.54 7.49 -2.83
CA LEU A 46 3.18 7.60 -3.37
C LEU A 46 2.71 9.04 -3.46
N ASP A 47 3.10 9.87 -2.51
CA ASP A 47 2.83 11.32 -2.50
C ASP A 47 3.48 12.04 -3.69
N LEU A 48 4.68 11.63 -4.10
CA LEU A 48 5.37 12.15 -5.28
C LEU A 48 4.67 11.69 -6.57
N TYR A 49 4.33 10.40 -6.70
CA TYR A 49 3.62 9.88 -7.88
C TYR A 49 2.25 10.53 -8.07
N LEU A 50 1.57 10.86 -6.98
CA LEU A 50 0.28 11.54 -7.01
C LEU A 50 0.40 13.08 -7.09
N GLY A 51 1.59 13.66 -6.91
CA GLY A 51 1.79 15.10 -6.85
C GLY A 51 1.19 15.74 -5.59
N LEU A 52 1.12 14.99 -4.49
CA LEU A 52 0.49 15.38 -3.23
C LEU A 52 1.50 15.72 -2.12
N HIS A 53 2.82 15.64 -2.39
CA HIS A 53 3.89 15.82 -1.40
C HIS A 53 3.77 17.13 -0.60
N ASN A 54 3.33 18.23 -1.23
CA ASN A 54 3.13 19.52 -0.56
C ASN A 54 1.87 19.59 0.33
N LYS A 55 1.02 18.55 0.32
CA LYS A 55 -0.22 18.47 1.10
C LYS A 55 -0.11 17.55 2.31
N VAL A 56 1.01 16.83 2.45
CA VAL A 56 1.25 15.91 3.56
C VAL A 56 1.48 16.72 4.84
N VAL A 57 0.59 16.60 5.80
CA VAL A 57 0.71 17.20 7.15
C VAL A 57 0.84 16.10 8.19
N TYR A 58 0.04 15.05 8.05
CA TYR A 58 0.03 13.87 8.89
C TYR A 58 0.22 12.62 8.04
N ASN A 59 0.87 11.62 8.60
CA ASN A 59 1.17 10.37 7.95
C ASN A 59 0.35 9.20 8.53
N VAL A 60 0.55 8.00 8.01
CA VAL A 60 -0.15 6.78 8.44
C VAL A 60 0.07 6.46 9.93
N TYR A 61 1.28 6.72 10.45
CA TYR A 61 1.61 6.47 11.85
C TYR A 61 0.97 7.46 12.80
N ASP A 62 0.90 8.75 12.44
CA ASP A 62 0.18 9.76 13.21
C ASP A 62 -1.28 9.37 13.41
N ALA A 63 -1.91 8.84 12.36
CA ALA A 63 -3.29 8.36 12.42
C ALA A 63 -3.41 7.10 13.31
N ALA A 64 -2.53 6.11 13.13
CA ALA A 64 -2.53 4.87 13.92
C ALA A 64 -2.23 5.11 15.40
N MET A 65 -1.37 6.10 15.71
CA MET A 65 -1.05 6.50 17.09
C MET A 65 -2.14 7.36 17.73
N GLY A 66 -3.13 7.82 16.96
CA GLY A 66 -4.17 8.74 17.46
C GLY A 66 -3.67 10.17 17.68
N MET A 67 -2.51 10.54 17.10
CA MET A 67 -1.95 11.89 17.16
C MET A 67 -2.74 12.88 16.31
N CYS A 68 -3.53 12.37 15.35
CA CYS A 68 -4.47 13.13 14.55
C CYS A 68 -5.76 12.33 14.34
N ARG A 69 -6.81 13.01 13.88
CA ARG A 69 -8.01 12.31 13.42
C ARG A 69 -7.73 11.67 12.06
N MET A 70 -8.27 10.49 11.77
CA MET A 70 -8.14 9.77 10.49
C MET A 70 -8.31 10.70 9.27
N ARG A 71 -9.35 11.55 9.29
CA ARG A 71 -9.63 12.49 8.19
C ARG A 71 -8.52 13.51 7.91
N GLN A 72 -7.65 13.78 8.88
CA GLN A 72 -6.54 14.75 8.74
C GLN A 72 -5.33 14.11 8.07
N ALA A 73 -5.17 12.80 8.18
CA ALA A 73 -4.13 12.02 7.50
C ALA A 73 -4.55 11.60 6.07
N LEU A 74 -5.85 11.67 5.76
CA LEU A 74 -6.38 11.36 4.42
C LEU A 74 -6.24 12.58 3.50
N ILE A 75 -5.43 12.44 2.46
CA ILE A 75 -5.19 13.47 1.45
C ILE A 75 -5.97 13.10 0.19
N LYS A 76 -6.96 13.92 -0.20
CA LYS A 76 -7.74 13.71 -1.42
C LYS A 76 -6.88 14.03 -2.65
N ASP A 77 -6.88 13.14 -3.63
CA ASP A 77 -6.30 13.43 -4.96
C ASP A 77 -7.11 14.50 -5.67
N SER A 78 -6.44 15.36 -6.44
CA SER A 78 -7.10 16.45 -7.16
C SER A 78 -7.69 16.05 -8.51
N ARG A 79 -7.29 14.89 -9.04
CA ARG A 79 -7.72 14.37 -10.36
C ARG A 79 -8.86 13.37 -10.26
N TYR A 80 -8.93 12.62 -9.14
CA TYR A 80 -9.91 11.56 -8.91
C TYR A 80 -10.69 11.83 -7.63
N ASP A 81 -11.98 12.08 -7.74
CA ASP A 81 -12.84 12.46 -6.61
C ASP A 81 -12.92 11.42 -5.50
N CYS A 82 -12.70 10.16 -5.84
CA CYS A 82 -12.82 9.02 -4.92
C CYS A 82 -11.45 8.44 -4.49
N LEU A 83 -10.31 9.07 -4.86
CA LEU A 83 -8.98 8.61 -4.50
C LEU A 83 -8.38 9.42 -3.36
N TYR A 84 -7.86 8.71 -2.37
CA TYR A 84 -7.20 9.27 -1.19
C TYR A 84 -5.84 8.62 -0.96
N LEU A 85 -4.94 9.36 -0.33
CA LEU A 85 -3.62 8.90 0.10
C LEU A 85 -3.48 9.06 1.61
N MET A 86 -2.88 8.07 2.25
CA MET A 86 -2.20 8.18 3.54
C MET A 86 -0.71 8.01 3.30
N ALA A 87 0.06 9.07 3.52
CA ALA A 87 1.49 9.09 3.21
C ALA A 87 2.30 8.30 4.25
N ALA A 88 3.46 7.78 3.81
CA ALA A 88 4.44 7.20 4.71
C ALA A 88 5.05 8.24 5.65
N PRO A 89 5.53 7.83 6.84
CA PRO A 89 6.31 8.71 7.69
C PRO A 89 7.68 9.02 7.05
N PRO A 90 8.22 10.25 7.22
CA PRO A 90 9.47 10.66 6.60
C PRO A 90 10.71 9.97 7.18
N HIS A 91 10.60 9.39 8.38
CA HIS A 91 11.70 8.74 9.09
C HIS A 91 11.30 7.40 9.70
N THR A 92 12.25 6.48 9.79
CA THR A 92 12.06 5.12 10.34
C THR A 92 11.86 5.07 11.87
N ASN A 93 12.07 6.19 12.58
CA ASN A 93 12.03 6.25 14.04
C ASN A 93 10.72 6.79 14.62
N ASP A 94 9.68 6.93 13.81
CA ASP A 94 8.40 7.50 14.24
C ASP A 94 7.54 6.51 15.04
N GLY A 95 8.09 6.07 16.15
CA GLY A 95 7.36 5.39 17.20
C GLY A 95 6.97 3.94 16.88
N ASN A 96 6.94 3.12 17.91
CA ASN A 96 6.46 1.74 17.85
C ASN A 96 4.93 1.75 17.73
N VAL A 97 4.41 1.86 16.52
CA VAL A 97 2.99 1.60 16.29
C VAL A 97 2.76 0.11 16.50
N THR A 98 1.91 -0.22 17.46
CA THR A 98 1.61 -1.62 17.74
C THR A 98 0.71 -2.22 16.64
N PRO A 99 0.81 -3.53 16.41
CA PRO A 99 -0.06 -4.25 15.49
C PRO A 99 -1.54 -3.96 15.69
N GLU A 100 -1.98 -3.90 16.94
CA GLU A 100 -3.39 -3.68 17.31
C GLU A 100 -3.88 -2.30 16.86
N ARG A 101 -3.04 -1.26 16.92
CA ARG A 101 -3.38 0.08 16.46
C ARG A 101 -3.51 0.16 14.95
N LEU A 102 -2.60 -0.50 14.22
CA LEU A 102 -2.71 -0.60 12.76
C LEU A 102 -3.96 -1.38 12.35
N MET A 103 -4.26 -2.48 13.03
CA MET A 103 -5.48 -3.26 12.80
C MET A 103 -6.73 -2.42 13.01
N ALA A 104 -6.83 -1.70 14.13
CA ALA A 104 -7.97 -0.81 14.40
C ALA A 104 -8.11 0.26 13.31
N MET A 105 -7.02 0.84 12.85
CA MET A 105 -7.02 1.81 11.75
C MET A 105 -7.54 1.19 10.45
N TYR A 106 -7.13 -0.02 10.10
CA TYR A 106 -7.61 -0.71 8.89
C TYR A 106 -9.11 -1.03 8.97
N GLU A 107 -9.61 -1.45 10.13
CA GLU A 107 -11.05 -1.68 10.32
C GLU A 107 -11.86 -0.38 10.15
N ASP A 108 -11.39 0.74 10.72
CA ASP A 108 -12.01 2.06 10.52
C ASP A 108 -12.03 2.48 9.04
N LEU A 109 -10.99 2.12 8.28
CA LEU A 109 -10.92 2.41 6.84
C LEU A 109 -11.86 1.51 6.04
N LYS A 110 -12.02 0.23 6.41
CA LYS A 110 -12.96 -0.71 5.75
C LYS A 110 -14.42 -0.24 5.80
N GLU A 111 -14.79 0.56 6.79
CA GLU A 111 -16.13 1.15 6.87
C GLU A 111 -16.34 2.30 5.88
N LYS A 112 -15.25 2.98 5.45
CA LYS A 112 -15.30 4.23 4.68
C LYS A 112 -14.92 4.07 3.22
N PHE A 113 -14.11 3.06 2.90
CA PHE A 113 -13.56 2.82 1.58
C PHE A 113 -13.98 1.46 1.03
N ASP A 114 -14.12 1.39 -0.28
CA ASP A 114 -14.42 0.14 -0.97
C ASP A 114 -13.15 -0.68 -1.19
N TYR A 115 -12.00 0.03 -1.40
CA TYR A 115 -10.68 -0.57 -1.52
C TYR A 115 -9.63 0.17 -0.69
N ILE A 116 -8.84 -0.60 0.06
CA ILE A 116 -7.67 -0.13 0.79
C ILE A 116 -6.45 -0.80 0.16
N ILE A 117 -5.62 -0.05 -0.55
CA ILE A 117 -4.44 -0.55 -1.25
C ILE A 117 -3.22 -0.19 -0.42
N ILE A 118 -2.52 -1.19 0.09
CA ILE A 118 -1.33 -1.01 0.92
C ILE A 118 -0.09 -1.24 0.04
N ASP A 119 0.69 -0.19 -0.19
CA ASP A 119 2.01 -0.30 -0.82
C ASP A 119 3.05 -0.65 0.24
N ALA A 120 3.52 -1.90 0.23
CA ALA A 120 4.46 -2.41 1.21
C ALA A 120 5.91 -2.00 0.88
N PRO A 121 6.83 -1.89 1.85
CA PRO A 121 8.25 -1.78 1.56
C PRO A 121 8.76 -2.99 0.77
N ALA A 122 9.92 -2.85 0.13
CA ALA A 122 10.56 -3.97 -0.54
C ALA A 122 11.09 -4.98 0.48
N GLY A 123 10.86 -6.28 0.23
CA GLY A 123 11.30 -7.35 1.13
C GLY A 123 10.26 -7.81 2.13
N VAL A 124 10.67 -8.65 3.09
CA VAL A 124 9.80 -9.32 4.08
C VAL A 124 10.07 -8.72 5.46
N GLU A 125 9.81 -7.42 5.61
CA GLU A 125 9.94 -6.75 6.90
C GLU A 125 8.71 -6.99 7.79
N SER A 126 8.87 -6.76 9.12
CA SER A 126 7.81 -7.00 10.11
C SER A 126 6.50 -6.25 9.80
N ASN A 127 6.59 -5.02 9.29
CA ASN A 127 5.43 -4.22 8.92
C ASN A 127 4.71 -4.77 7.67
N THR A 128 5.47 -5.31 6.70
CA THR A 128 4.90 -6.02 5.54
C THR A 128 4.16 -7.29 5.98
N MET A 129 4.75 -8.05 6.91
CA MET A 129 4.11 -9.24 7.48
C MET A 129 2.79 -8.88 8.19
N LEU A 130 2.77 -7.80 8.96
CA LEU A 130 1.57 -7.35 9.63
C LEU A 130 0.48 -6.92 8.64
N ALA A 131 0.82 -6.10 7.65
CA ALA A 131 -0.10 -5.72 6.57
C ALA A 131 -0.62 -6.97 5.82
N ALA A 132 0.24 -7.97 5.60
CA ALA A 132 -0.14 -9.23 4.95
C ALA A 132 -1.15 -10.03 5.77
N THR A 133 -1.12 -9.98 7.11
CA THR A 133 -2.10 -10.70 7.95
C THR A 133 -3.51 -10.12 7.83
N GLN A 134 -3.62 -8.83 7.52
CA GLN A 134 -4.90 -8.11 7.41
C GLN A 134 -5.42 -8.02 5.98
N ALA A 135 -4.57 -8.28 4.98
CA ALA A 135 -4.97 -8.20 3.58
C ALA A 135 -5.93 -9.33 3.20
N ASP A 136 -7.03 -8.96 2.54
CA ASP A 136 -7.97 -9.90 1.94
C ASP A 136 -7.34 -10.54 0.68
N ARG A 137 -6.52 -9.75 -0.06
CA ARG A 137 -5.73 -10.21 -1.22
C ARG A 137 -4.33 -9.63 -1.20
N ALA A 138 -3.41 -10.31 -1.88
CA ALA A 138 -2.07 -9.82 -2.14
C ALA A 138 -1.75 -9.86 -3.64
N VAL A 139 -1.12 -8.79 -4.12
CA VAL A 139 -0.54 -8.69 -5.46
C VAL A 139 0.97 -8.63 -5.30
N ILE A 140 1.68 -9.58 -5.90
CA ILE A 140 3.14 -9.61 -5.88
C ILE A 140 3.63 -9.10 -7.24
N VAL A 141 4.38 -7.99 -7.22
CA VAL A 141 5.00 -7.41 -8.41
C VAL A 141 6.41 -7.94 -8.53
N ALA A 142 6.70 -8.66 -9.60
CA ALA A 142 8.01 -9.25 -9.86
C ALA A 142 8.47 -8.92 -11.28
N THR A 143 9.77 -8.73 -11.46
CA THR A 143 10.43 -8.67 -12.76
C THR A 143 10.84 -10.09 -13.18
N PRO A 144 10.98 -10.41 -14.50
CA PRO A 144 11.31 -11.75 -14.99
C PRO A 144 12.79 -12.09 -14.79
N ASP A 145 13.29 -11.91 -13.57
CA ASP A 145 14.62 -12.33 -13.13
C ASP A 145 14.54 -13.28 -11.94
N TYR A 146 15.51 -14.19 -11.83
CA TYR A 146 15.51 -15.25 -10.83
C TYR A 146 15.41 -14.73 -9.38
N ALA A 147 16.07 -13.62 -9.06
CA ALA A 147 16.06 -13.07 -7.70
C ALA A 147 14.70 -12.49 -7.33
N SER A 148 14.03 -11.81 -8.28
CA SER A 148 12.71 -11.24 -8.09
C SER A 148 11.64 -12.34 -7.96
N VAL A 149 11.71 -13.37 -8.81
CA VAL A 149 10.77 -14.50 -8.77
C VAL A 149 10.93 -15.30 -7.48
N ARG A 150 12.17 -15.57 -7.05
CA ARG A 150 12.43 -16.28 -5.79
C ARG A 150 11.94 -15.49 -4.57
N GLY A 151 12.20 -14.17 -4.53
CA GLY A 151 11.68 -13.31 -3.47
C GLY A 151 10.15 -13.25 -3.43
N ALA A 152 9.51 -13.33 -4.61
CA ALA A 152 8.06 -13.43 -4.73
C ALA A 152 7.53 -14.76 -4.18
N ASP A 153 8.19 -15.88 -4.46
CA ASP A 153 7.80 -17.22 -3.98
C ASP A 153 7.91 -17.32 -2.44
N ASP A 154 8.98 -16.78 -1.86
CA ASP A 154 9.15 -16.72 -0.40
C ASP A 154 8.06 -15.87 0.27
N GLY A 155 7.60 -14.79 -0.37
CA GLY A 155 6.51 -13.94 0.09
C GLY A 155 5.10 -14.51 -0.09
N CYS A 156 4.95 -15.52 -0.97
CA CYS A 156 3.64 -16.08 -1.35
C CYS A 156 3.17 -17.25 -0.46
N ARG A 157 3.95 -17.70 0.51
CA ARG A 157 3.59 -18.86 1.34
C ARG A 157 2.27 -18.62 2.08
N GLY A 158 1.17 -19.08 1.44
CA GLY A 158 -0.18 -19.15 2.00
C GLY A 158 -1.24 -18.21 1.40
N ARG A 159 -0.95 -17.45 0.31
CA ARG A 159 -1.94 -16.54 -0.30
C ARG A 159 -1.92 -16.57 -1.83
N SER A 160 -3.05 -16.23 -2.46
CA SER A 160 -3.24 -16.25 -3.91
C SER A 160 -2.47 -15.13 -4.60
N VAL A 161 -1.63 -15.44 -5.57
CA VAL A 161 -0.95 -14.48 -6.46
C VAL A 161 -1.93 -14.09 -7.57
N ILE A 162 -2.18 -12.78 -7.76
CA ILE A 162 -3.19 -12.29 -8.71
C ILE A 162 -2.58 -11.82 -10.04
N TRP A 163 -1.26 -11.58 -10.13
CA TRP A 163 -0.66 -11.04 -11.34
C TRP A 163 0.41 -11.95 -11.94
N ARG A 164 0.34 -12.15 -13.27
CA ARG A 164 1.31 -12.87 -14.10
C ARG A 164 1.67 -11.96 -15.27
N ASP A 165 2.96 -11.74 -15.53
CA ASP A 165 3.40 -11.06 -16.74
C ASP A 165 3.07 -11.93 -17.97
N ARG A 166 2.28 -11.40 -18.91
CA ARG A 166 1.90 -12.12 -20.15
C ARG A 166 3.07 -12.28 -21.13
N ASN A 167 4.18 -11.59 -20.91
CA ASN A 167 5.34 -11.67 -21.78
C ASN A 167 6.34 -12.75 -21.36
N ALA A 168 6.12 -13.48 -20.26
CA ALA A 168 6.99 -14.56 -19.80
C ALA A 168 6.81 -15.88 -20.59
N ASP A 169 5.79 -15.97 -21.44
CA ASP A 169 5.51 -17.18 -22.23
C ASP A 169 6.11 -17.13 -23.66
N THR A 170 7.02 -16.17 -23.95
CA THR A 170 7.64 -16.00 -25.28
C THR A 170 9.18 -16.05 -25.23
N LEU A 171 9.75 -16.99 -24.50
CA LEU A 171 11.15 -17.38 -24.64
C LEU A 171 11.26 -18.90 -24.67
#